data_637a3db63e4a45b3b9dce645e3b122f8
#
_entry.id   637a3db63e4a45b3b9dce645e3b122f8
#
_cell.length_a   1.000
_cell.length_b   1.000
_cell.length_c   1.000
_cell.angle_alpha   90.00
_cell.angle_beta   90.00
_cell.angle_gamma   90.00
#
_symmetry.space_group_name_H-M   'P 1'
#
loop_
_entity.id
_entity.type
_entity.pdbx_description
1 polymer ?
#
loop_
_entity_poly.entity_id
_entity_poly.type
_entity_poly.pdbx_seq_one_letter_code
_entity_poly.pdbx_strand_id
1 'polypeptide(L)'
;PDEIFGPVSISKLKDEDCYERVTSGFLPEAEVVFLDEIWKAGPAIQNALLTVLNEKIYLNGNQELKLPIKGIIAASNELPAKNEGLEALWDRFLLRYVVNPIEQKQNFFRLLSAQTYESTTEEFGPLTHDDFISVQSESRKVTIPESVLEILYTIRGKLNEKINAKDVVTGEPDPENLKYYVSDRRWKKAVGVMKMSAFLNGRDEIGLSDLLLLSHILWNDEPSIPVVKQIIAETVVASLFSDILEQYKSYKRHANVENNDTRLYSPDQEHYIIQCNDSPLKIKIKDYQRMQTSPDEVFFGSETTDSTLMLRSRGQFVMRFVKDGVICINNYNYFLRTESDNQLSKDFIAEIGDTIDGIANKLYVEMNHNLFIANSDLYTPIKEVVAVYRARIDLM
;
A
#
# COMPACT_ATOMS: atom_id res chain seq x y z
N PRO A 1 27.76 -27.68 -2.52
CA PRO A 1 26.86 -28.45 -3.40
C PRO A 1 26.43 -29.78 -2.81
N ASP A 2 27.33 -30.52 -2.14
CA ASP A 2 27.09 -31.87 -1.66
C ASP A 2 26.02 -31.95 -0.56
N GLU A 3 25.94 -30.93 0.30
CA GLU A 3 24.93 -30.83 1.35
C GLU A 3 23.52 -30.54 0.81
N ILE A 4 23.42 -29.92 -0.36
CA ILE A 4 22.13 -29.52 -0.95
C ILE A 4 21.69 -30.56 -1.99
N PHE A 5 22.57 -30.92 -2.93
CA PHE A 5 22.23 -31.76 -4.08
C PHE A 5 22.71 -33.22 -3.96
N GLY A 6 23.40 -33.53 -2.86
CA GLY A 6 23.97 -34.85 -2.60
C GLY A 6 25.42 -35.01 -3.08
N PRO A 7 26.16 -36.01 -2.53
CA PRO A 7 27.54 -36.26 -2.91
C PRO A 7 27.65 -36.87 -4.29
N VAL A 8 28.81 -36.76 -4.91
CA VAL A 8 29.11 -37.37 -6.22
C VAL A 8 29.16 -38.91 -6.05
N SER A 9 28.52 -39.64 -6.94
CA SER A 9 28.57 -41.07 -7.01
C SER A 9 29.93 -41.55 -7.50
N ILE A 10 30.78 -42.06 -6.61
CA ILE A 10 32.11 -42.54 -6.97
C ILE A 10 32.05 -43.77 -7.88
N SER A 11 31.06 -44.64 -7.74
CA SER A 11 30.87 -45.82 -8.60
C SER A 11 30.55 -45.41 -10.03
N LYS A 12 29.59 -44.51 -10.24
CA LYS A 12 29.23 -44.02 -11.56
C LYS A 12 30.37 -43.26 -12.25
N LEU A 13 31.14 -42.51 -11.45
CA LEU A 13 32.31 -41.79 -12.01
C LEU A 13 33.43 -42.75 -12.46
N LYS A 14 33.64 -43.87 -11.72
CA LYS A 14 34.68 -44.84 -12.01
C LYS A 14 34.30 -45.85 -13.12
N ASP A 15 33.06 -46.31 -13.03
CA ASP A 15 32.62 -47.44 -13.86
C ASP A 15 31.93 -46.96 -15.15
N GLU A 16 31.33 -45.79 -15.17
CA GLU A 16 30.55 -45.28 -16.28
C GLU A 16 31.10 -43.95 -16.86
N ASP A 17 32.19 -43.41 -16.30
CA ASP A 17 32.74 -42.08 -16.63
C ASP A 17 31.66 -40.98 -16.60
N CYS A 18 30.68 -41.13 -15.66
CA CYS A 18 29.54 -40.25 -15.54
C CYS A 18 29.55 -39.48 -14.23
N TYR A 19 29.48 -38.15 -14.34
CA TYR A 19 29.43 -37.27 -13.16
C TYR A 19 27.99 -37.12 -12.69
N GLU A 20 27.54 -38.01 -11.82
CA GLU A 20 26.23 -37.97 -11.22
C GLU A 20 26.30 -37.86 -9.70
N ARG A 21 25.29 -37.27 -9.10
CA ARG A 21 25.15 -37.17 -7.64
C ARG A 21 24.13 -38.17 -7.12
N VAL A 22 24.33 -38.59 -5.86
CA VAL A 22 23.34 -39.39 -5.13
C VAL A 22 22.31 -38.42 -4.56
N THR A 23 21.11 -38.37 -5.16
CA THR A 23 20.07 -37.39 -4.85
C THR A 23 19.16 -37.83 -3.70
N SER A 24 19.21 -39.08 -3.28
CA SER A 24 18.35 -39.63 -2.27
C SER A 24 18.56 -38.96 -0.90
N GLY A 25 17.48 -38.37 -0.38
CA GLY A 25 17.50 -37.64 0.88
C GLY A 25 17.97 -36.18 0.75
N PHE A 26 18.19 -35.67 -0.45
CA PHE A 26 18.61 -34.31 -0.73
C PHE A 26 17.53 -33.51 -1.49
N LEU A 27 17.78 -32.21 -1.72
CA LEU A 27 16.87 -31.29 -2.36
C LEU A 27 16.15 -31.84 -3.61
N PRO A 28 16.82 -32.59 -4.53
CA PRO A 28 16.13 -33.08 -5.73
C PRO A 28 14.95 -34.01 -5.48
N GLU A 29 14.85 -34.64 -4.32
CA GLU A 29 13.75 -35.54 -3.97
C GLU A 29 12.81 -34.96 -2.91
N ALA A 30 13.08 -33.77 -2.41
CA ALA A 30 12.30 -33.13 -1.36
C ALA A 30 11.03 -32.44 -1.91
N GLU A 31 9.91 -32.61 -1.21
CA GLU A 31 8.68 -31.85 -1.50
C GLU A 31 8.68 -30.46 -0.86
N VAL A 32 9.27 -30.32 0.33
CA VAL A 32 9.46 -29.05 1.04
C VAL A 32 10.93 -28.92 1.40
N VAL A 33 11.51 -27.76 1.05
CA VAL A 33 12.93 -27.49 1.24
C VAL A 33 13.10 -26.32 2.18
N PHE A 34 13.98 -26.45 3.17
CA PHE A 34 14.45 -25.38 4.03
C PHE A 34 15.93 -25.11 3.74
N LEU A 35 16.26 -23.87 3.38
CA LEU A 35 17.62 -23.42 3.08
C LEU A 35 18.05 -22.40 4.13
N ASP A 36 19.05 -22.72 4.92
CA ASP A 36 19.62 -21.81 5.90
C ASP A 36 20.84 -21.10 5.30
N GLU A 37 21.06 -19.85 5.71
CA GLU A 37 22.21 -18.99 5.30
C GLU A 37 22.43 -18.95 3.78
N ILE A 38 21.36 -18.85 3.01
CA ILE A 38 21.36 -19.02 1.54
C ILE A 38 22.32 -18.05 0.84
N TRP A 39 22.53 -16.86 1.36
CA TRP A 39 23.39 -15.85 0.73
C TRP A 39 24.89 -16.16 0.87
N LYS A 40 25.27 -17.05 1.79
CA LYS A 40 26.64 -17.54 1.93
C LYS A 40 26.99 -18.65 0.95
N ALA A 41 26.02 -19.16 0.19
CA ALA A 41 26.27 -20.18 -0.81
C ALA A 41 27.09 -19.61 -1.98
N GLY A 42 28.05 -20.40 -2.48
CA GLY A 42 28.87 -19.99 -3.63
C GLY A 42 28.06 -19.89 -4.95
N PRO A 43 28.60 -19.19 -5.97
CA PRO A 43 27.91 -18.91 -7.21
C PRO A 43 27.36 -20.14 -7.96
N ALA A 44 28.05 -21.27 -7.89
CA ALA A 44 27.60 -22.52 -8.52
C ALA A 44 26.30 -23.05 -7.90
N ILE A 45 26.15 -22.96 -6.58
CA ILE A 45 24.93 -23.34 -5.87
C ILE A 45 23.80 -22.37 -6.21
N GLN A 46 24.09 -21.07 -6.20
CA GLN A 46 23.12 -20.03 -6.51
C GLN A 46 22.55 -20.20 -7.93
N ASN A 47 23.40 -20.47 -8.92
CA ASN A 47 22.98 -20.74 -10.30
C ASN A 47 22.13 -22.01 -10.42
N ALA A 48 22.48 -23.09 -9.71
CA ALA A 48 21.66 -24.30 -9.67
C ALA A 48 20.29 -24.03 -9.03
N LEU A 49 20.25 -23.26 -7.94
CA LEU A 49 18.99 -22.85 -7.30
C LEU A 49 18.11 -21.96 -8.20
N LEU A 50 18.70 -21.15 -9.08
CA LEU A 50 17.94 -20.39 -10.06
C LEU A 50 17.12 -21.31 -11.00
N THR A 51 17.69 -22.41 -11.47
CA THR A 51 17.00 -23.40 -12.30
C THR A 51 15.94 -24.14 -11.48
N VAL A 52 16.28 -24.57 -10.29
CA VAL A 52 15.34 -25.23 -9.35
C VAL A 52 14.12 -24.36 -9.06
N LEU A 53 14.32 -23.07 -8.74
CA LEU A 53 13.23 -22.13 -8.40
C LEU A 53 12.35 -21.76 -9.58
N ASN A 54 12.94 -21.78 -10.81
CA ASN A 54 12.20 -21.39 -12.02
C ASN A 54 11.46 -22.54 -12.66
N GLU A 55 12.18 -23.63 -12.88
CA GLU A 55 11.77 -24.68 -13.79
C GLU A 55 11.40 -25.95 -13.04
N LYS A 56 11.76 -26.01 -11.75
CA LYS A 56 11.64 -27.23 -10.94
C LYS A 56 12.36 -28.41 -11.57
N ILE A 57 13.54 -28.14 -12.11
CA ILE A 57 14.39 -29.10 -12.79
C ILE A 57 15.78 -29.07 -12.16
N TYR A 58 16.41 -30.22 -12.06
CA TYR A 58 17.80 -30.40 -11.69
C TYR A 58 18.52 -31.25 -12.71
N LEU A 59 19.66 -30.78 -13.20
CA LEU A 59 20.52 -31.55 -14.12
C LEU A 59 21.49 -32.38 -13.30
N ASN A 60 21.33 -33.71 -13.33
CA ASN A 60 22.19 -34.65 -12.66
C ASN A 60 22.98 -35.46 -13.71
N GLY A 61 24.22 -35.08 -13.95
CA GLY A 61 24.96 -35.61 -15.09
C GLY A 61 24.27 -35.27 -16.43
N ASN A 62 23.89 -36.29 -17.17
CA ASN A 62 23.18 -36.15 -18.44
C ASN A 62 21.64 -36.25 -18.27
N GLN A 63 21.14 -36.41 -17.05
CA GLN A 63 19.72 -36.64 -16.83
C GLN A 63 19.06 -35.35 -16.25
N GLU A 64 17.90 -35.01 -16.81
CA GLU A 64 17.05 -33.96 -16.32
C GLU A 64 16.02 -34.54 -15.32
N LEU A 65 16.13 -34.16 -14.08
CA LEU A 65 15.24 -34.59 -12.99
C LEU A 65 14.18 -33.53 -12.75
N LYS A 66 12.90 -33.88 -12.88
CA LYS A 66 11.78 -33.04 -12.45
C LYS A 66 11.64 -33.16 -10.92
N LEU A 67 11.64 -32.01 -10.26
CA LEU A 67 11.64 -31.93 -8.82
C LEU A 67 10.20 -31.91 -8.27
N PRO A 68 9.90 -32.70 -7.22
CA PRO A 68 8.57 -32.75 -6.61
C PRO A 68 8.28 -31.53 -5.69
N ILE A 69 9.11 -30.50 -5.74
CA ILE A 69 9.09 -29.38 -4.81
C ILE A 69 7.75 -28.64 -4.83
N LYS A 70 7.09 -28.59 -3.68
CA LYS A 70 5.87 -27.83 -3.41
C LYS A 70 6.18 -26.45 -2.82
N GLY A 71 7.20 -26.35 -1.96
CA GLY A 71 7.62 -25.09 -1.32
C GLY A 71 9.09 -25.05 -0.96
N ILE A 72 9.67 -23.83 -1.01
CA ILE A 72 11.04 -23.56 -0.55
C ILE A 72 10.97 -22.42 0.45
N ILE A 73 11.53 -22.62 1.62
CA ILE A 73 11.68 -21.64 2.68
C ILE A 73 13.18 -21.38 2.82
N ALA A 74 13.58 -20.13 2.85
CA ALA A 74 14.97 -19.75 3.08
C ALA A 74 15.08 -18.85 4.30
N ALA A 75 16.13 -18.98 5.05
CA ALA A 75 16.49 -18.11 6.15
C ALA A 75 17.89 -17.52 5.96
N SER A 76 18.10 -16.31 6.45
CA SER A 76 19.41 -15.68 6.49
C SER A 76 19.41 -14.53 7.49
N ASN A 77 20.57 -14.28 8.10
CA ASN A 77 20.80 -13.11 8.97
C ASN A 77 21.12 -11.84 8.19
N GLU A 78 21.29 -11.94 6.88
CA GLU A 78 21.65 -10.83 6.00
C GLU A 78 20.83 -10.85 4.70
N LEU A 79 20.73 -9.72 4.04
CA LEU A 79 20.19 -9.60 2.69
C LEU A 79 21.30 -9.91 1.66
N PRO A 80 20.93 -10.26 0.40
CA PRO A 80 21.93 -10.47 -0.64
C PRO A 80 22.80 -9.22 -0.83
N ALA A 81 24.09 -9.40 -0.96
CA ALA A 81 25.01 -8.31 -1.21
C ALA A 81 24.71 -7.63 -2.56
N LYS A 82 24.73 -6.30 -2.59
CA LYS A 82 24.48 -5.53 -3.80
C LYS A 82 25.60 -5.74 -4.81
N ASN A 83 25.27 -5.82 -6.09
CA ASN A 83 26.20 -5.96 -7.22
C ASN A 83 26.99 -7.29 -7.26
N GLU A 84 26.53 -8.33 -6.60
CA GLU A 84 27.11 -9.68 -6.67
C GLU A 84 26.32 -10.63 -7.59
N GLY A 85 25.32 -10.12 -8.32
CA GLY A 85 24.50 -10.92 -9.23
C GLY A 85 23.43 -11.75 -8.52
N LEU A 86 23.17 -11.48 -7.24
CA LEU A 86 22.19 -12.19 -6.40
C LEU A 86 20.76 -11.68 -6.56
N GLU A 87 20.61 -10.54 -7.23
CA GLU A 87 19.30 -9.89 -7.42
C GLU A 87 18.31 -10.81 -8.13
N ALA A 88 18.81 -11.62 -9.07
CA ALA A 88 17.99 -12.58 -9.79
C ALA A 88 17.46 -13.70 -8.88
N LEU A 89 18.26 -14.18 -7.93
CA LEU A 89 17.85 -15.17 -6.94
C LEU A 89 16.90 -14.54 -5.91
N TRP A 90 17.22 -13.34 -5.43
CA TRP A 90 16.38 -12.57 -4.51
C TRP A 90 14.99 -12.30 -5.07
N ASP A 91 14.86 -11.95 -6.36
CA ASP A 91 13.57 -11.71 -7.03
C ASP A 91 12.67 -12.96 -7.08
N ARG A 92 13.22 -14.16 -6.86
CA ARG A 92 12.48 -15.43 -6.88
C ARG A 92 11.87 -15.80 -5.54
N PHE A 93 12.44 -15.30 -4.44
CA PHE A 93 11.84 -15.40 -3.10
C PHE A 93 10.73 -14.36 -3.00
N LEU A 94 9.51 -14.80 -3.25
CA LEU A 94 8.36 -13.93 -3.44
C LEU A 94 7.89 -13.29 -2.13
N LEU A 95 7.63 -14.15 -1.11
CA LEU A 95 7.24 -13.71 0.22
C LEU A 95 8.48 -13.48 1.07
N ARG A 96 8.54 -12.32 1.71
CA ARG A 96 9.69 -11.88 2.49
C ARG A 96 9.22 -11.37 3.83
N TYR A 97 9.91 -11.78 4.88
CA TYR A 97 9.57 -11.44 6.24
C TYR A 97 10.83 -11.12 7.05
N VAL A 98 10.82 -10.01 7.80
CA VAL A 98 11.87 -9.66 8.73
C VAL A 98 11.46 -10.13 10.12
N VAL A 99 12.26 -11.01 10.72
CA VAL A 99 12.06 -11.49 12.08
C VAL A 99 12.87 -10.61 13.03
N ASN A 100 12.17 -9.75 13.76
CA ASN A 100 12.78 -8.88 14.75
C ASN A 100 13.06 -9.61 16.07
N PRO A 101 14.05 -9.17 16.87
CA PRO A 101 14.22 -9.66 18.22
C PRO A 101 12.97 -9.50 19.06
N ILE A 102 12.83 -10.38 20.08
CA ILE A 102 11.69 -10.31 21.01
C ILE A 102 11.81 -9.06 21.89
N GLU A 103 10.90 -8.11 21.69
CA GLU A 103 10.85 -6.86 22.46
C GLU A 103 10.03 -6.98 23.76
N GLN A 104 8.97 -7.79 23.73
CA GLN A 104 8.06 -7.91 24.86
C GLN A 104 8.66 -8.78 25.96
N LYS A 105 8.78 -8.22 27.17
CA LYS A 105 9.32 -8.89 28.36
C LYS A 105 8.68 -10.25 28.62
N GLN A 106 7.37 -10.36 28.47
CA GLN A 106 6.64 -11.62 28.71
C GLN A 106 7.03 -12.70 27.70
N ASN A 107 7.15 -12.33 26.42
CA ASN A 107 7.56 -13.27 25.38
C ASN A 107 9.03 -13.71 25.55
N PHE A 108 9.89 -12.77 25.96
CA PHE A 108 11.28 -13.10 26.30
C PHE A 108 11.36 -14.07 27.50
N PHE A 109 10.57 -13.86 28.53
CA PHE A 109 10.51 -14.80 29.66
C PHE A 109 9.96 -16.17 29.23
N ARG A 110 8.96 -16.21 28.36
CA ARG A 110 8.44 -17.48 27.81
C ARG A 110 9.52 -18.20 27.03
N LEU A 111 10.30 -17.50 26.19
CA LEU A 111 11.41 -18.11 25.46
C LEU A 111 12.41 -18.76 26.42
N LEU A 112 12.81 -18.06 27.50
CA LEU A 112 13.80 -18.57 28.46
C LEU A 112 13.28 -19.69 29.37
N SER A 113 11.97 -19.69 29.66
CA SER A 113 11.34 -20.66 30.57
C SER A 113 10.70 -21.85 29.83
N ALA A 114 10.62 -21.81 28.51
CA ALA A 114 10.05 -22.89 27.72
C ALA A 114 10.92 -24.14 27.86
N GLN A 115 10.49 -25.08 28.67
CA GLN A 115 10.92 -26.45 28.56
C GLN A 115 10.35 -27.01 27.27
N THR A 116 11.20 -27.58 26.43
CA THR A 116 10.94 -28.20 25.12
C THR A 116 9.46 -28.23 24.69
N TYR A 117 9.12 -27.47 23.63
CA TYR A 117 7.78 -27.55 23.07
C TYR A 117 7.48 -29.01 22.72
N GLU A 118 6.66 -29.69 23.48
CA GLU A 118 5.85 -30.76 22.93
C GLU A 118 4.95 -30.04 21.90
N SER A 119 5.26 -30.24 20.61
CA SER A 119 4.37 -29.83 19.56
C SER A 119 3.06 -30.56 19.79
N THR A 120 2.05 -29.87 20.33
CA THR A 120 0.68 -30.26 20.15
C THR A 120 0.39 -30.14 18.67
N THR A 121 0.81 -31.11 17.89
CA THR A 121 0.30 -31.34 16.56
C THR A 121 -1.17 -31.68 16.77
N GLU A 122 -2.05 -30.67 16.65
CA GLU A 122 -3.43 -31.00 16.31
C GLU A 122 -3.33 -31.91 15.09
N GLU A 123 -3.90 -33.12 15.20
CA GLU A 123 -3.89 -34.11 14.13
C GLU A 123 -4.78 -33.60 12.99
N PHE A 124 -4.27 -32.65 12.21
CA PHE A 124 -4.83 -32.38 10.88
C PHE A 124 -4.47 -33.58 10.02
N GLY A 125 -5.45 -34.18 9.38
CA GLY A 125 -5.19 -35.23 8.40
C GLY A 125 -4.17 -34.76 7.35
N PRO A 126 -3.27 -35.63 6.86
CA PRO A 126 -2.26 -35.26 5.90
C PRO A 126 -2.93 -34.77 4.59
N LEU A 127 -2.49 -33.66 4.07
CA LEU A 127 -2.89 -33.22 2.73
C LEU A 127 -2.33 -34.17 1.68
N THR A 128 -3.20 -34.72 0.86
CA THR A 128 -2.80 -35.62 -0.23
C THR A 128 -2.24 -34.79 -1.42
N HIS A 129 -1.58 -35.48 -2.34
CA HIS A 129 -1.11 -34.84 -3.57
C HIS A 129 -2.30 -34.29 -4.41
N ASP A 130 -3.43 -35.01 -4.43
CA ASP A 130 -4.63 -34.62 -5.15
C ASP A 130 -5.29 -33.38 -4.53
N ASP A 131 -5.29 -33.26 -3.19
CA ASP A 131 -5.74 -32.05 -2.49
C ASP A 131 -4.90 -30.85 -2.91
N PHE A 132 -3.59 -31.00 -2.97
CA PHE A 132 -2.69 -29.92 -3.38
C PHE A 132 -2.94 -29.46 -4.82
N ILE A 133 -3.12 -30.42 -5.75
CA ILE A 133 -3.46 -30.10 -7.15
C ILE A 133 -4.83 -29.44 -7.23
N SER A 134 -5.82 -29.94 -6.50
CA SER A 134 -7.16 -29.37 -6.46
C SER A 134 -7.13 -27.91 -5.97
N VAL A 135 -6.50 -27.64 -4.83
CA VAL A 135 -6.34 -26.27 -4.31
C VAL A 135 -5.66 -25.34 -5.32
N GLN A 136 -4.58 -25.80 -6.00
CA GLN A 136 -3.94 -25.02 -7.03
C GLN A 136 -4.84 -24.74 -8.23
N SER A 137 -5.64 -25.71 -8.66
CA SER A 137 -6.54 -25.54 -9.81
C SER A 137 -7.70 -24.61 -9.48
N GLU A 138 -8.32 -24.77 -8.33
CA GLU A 138 -9.45 -23.95 -7.91
C GLU A 138 -9.04 -22.51 -7.61
N SER A 139 -7.92 -22.30 -6.92
CA SER A 139 -7.44 -20.94 -6.66
C SER A 139 -7.16 -20.13 -7.94
N ARG A 140 -6.81 -20.79 -9.05
CA ARG A 140 -6.62 -20.10 -10.35
C ARG A 140 -7.92 -19.53 -10.93
N LYS A 141 -9.07 -20.10 -10.57
CA LYS A 141 -10.39 -19.67 -11.03
C LYS A 141 -10.85 -18.39 -10.33
N VAL A 142 -10.27 -18.02 -9.18
CA VAL A 142 -10.56 -16.78 -8.47
C VAL A 142 -10.40 -15.60 -9.43
N THR A 143 -11.41 -14.74 -9.48
CA THR A 143 -11.45 -13.58 -10.35
C THR A 143 -10.69 -12.39 -9.78
N ILE A 144 -10.34 -11.44 -10.62
CA ILE A 144 -9.71 -10.18 -10.23
C ILE A 144 -10.65 -9.07 -10.63
N PRO A 145 -11.30 -8.38 -9.68
CA PRO A 145 -12.12 -7.22 -9.99
C PRO A 145 -11.32 -6.12 -10.69
N GLU A 146 -11.95 -5.37 -11.59
CA GLU A 146 -11.30 -4.24 -12.27
C GLU A 146 -10.80 -3.19 -11.29
N SER A 147 -11.56 -2.92 -10.22
CA SER A 147 -11.15 -2.03 -9.13
C SER A 147 -9.83 -2.46 -8.47
N VAL A 148 -9.61 -3.76 -8.31
CA VAL A 148 -8.34 -4.30 -7.78
C VAL A 148 -7.20 -4.08 -8.78
N LEU A 149 -7.45 -4.26 -10.08
CA LEU A 149 -6.44 -4.00 -11.13
C LEU A 149 -6.02 -2.53 -11.14
N GLU A 150 -6.95 -1.60 -11.00
CA GLU A 150 -6.68 -0.16 -10.91
C GLU A 150 -5.85 0.18 -9.66
N ILE A 151 -6.15 -0.44 -8.52
CA ILE A 151 -5.35 -0.26 -7.30
C ILE A 151 -3.92 -0.77 -7.50
N LEU A 152 -3.74 -1.95 -8.10
CA LEU A 152 -2.42 -2.52 -8.40
C LEU A 152 -1.63 -1.61 -9.34
N TYR A 153 -2.28 -1.09 -10.37
CA TYR A 153 -1.67 -0.15 -11.32
C TYR A 153 -1.25 1.16 -10.62
N THR A 154 -2.07 1.66 -9.73
CA THR A 154 -1.78 2.87 -8.93
C THR A 154 -0.60 2.64 -7.98
N ILE A 155 -0.54 1.50 -7.28
CA ILE A 155 0.61 1.14 -6.43
C ILE A 155 1.89 1.08 -7.27
N ARG A 156 1.84 0.43 -8.45
CA ARG A 156 2.98 0.37 -9.39
C ARG A 156 3.42 1.77 -9.82
N GLY A 157 2.47 2.66 -10.13
CA GLY A 157 2.75 4.05 -10.47
C GLY A 157 3.50 4.78 -9.36
N LYS A 158 3.02 4.72 -8.13
CA LYS A 158 3.66 5.35 -6.96
C LYS A 158 5.06 4.80 -6.68
N LEU A 159 5.28 3.50 -6.86
CA LEU A 159 6.63 2.91 -6.75
C LEU A 159 7.56 3.43 -7.85
N ASN A 160 7.08 3.54 -9.09
CA ASN A 160 7.84 4.11 -10.19
C ASN A 160 8.17 5.61 -9.97
N GLU A 161 7.28 6.38 -9.36
CA GLU A 161 7.56 7.75 -8.94
C GLU A 161 8.72 7.79 -7.93
N LYS A 162 8.78 6.84 -6.98
CA LYS A 162 9.91 6.72 -6.04
C LYS A 162 11.22 6.38 -6.74
N ILE A 163 11.20 5.47 -7.73
CA ILE A 163 12.39 5.12 -8.52
C ILE A 163 12.93 6.34 -9.26
N ASN A 164 12.04 7.14 -9.85
CA ASN A 164 12.39 8.31 -10.67
C ASN A 164 12.58 9.59 -9.84
N ALA A 165 12.45 9.52 -8.52
CA ALA A 165 12.69 10.68 -7.66
C ALA A 165 14.14 11.13 -7.79
N LYS A 166 14.32 12.42 -8.09
CA LYS A 166 15.64 13.03 -8.30
C LYS A 166 16.28 13.39 -6.97
N ASP A 167 17.56 13.15 -6.90
CA ASP A 167 18.38 13.69 -5.80
C ASP A 167 18.34 15.23 -5.83
N VAL A 168 18.17 15.83 -4.66
CA VAL A 168 17.99 17.31 -4.52
C VAL A 168 19.24 18.07 -4.92
N VAL A 169 20.42 17.45 -4.80
CA VAL A 169 21.73 18.07 -5.04
C VAL A 169 22.16 17.92 -6.50
N THR A 170 22.03 16.69 -7.03
CA THR A 170 22.52 16.35 -8.39
C THR A 170 21.51 16.59 -9.48
N GLY A 171 20.19 16.58 -9.15
CA GLY A 171 19.09 16.66 -10.12
C GLY A 171 18.90 15.40 -10.96
N GLU A 172 19.71 14.34 -10.74
CA GLU A 172 19.62 13.06 -11.41
C GLU A 172 18.82 12.05 -10.56
N PRO A 173 18.26 11.00 -11.16
CA PRO A 173 17.62 9.92 -10.40
C PRO A 173 18.64 9.27 -9.45
N ASP A 174 18.26 9.10 -8.18
CA ASP A 174 19.11 8.45 -7.19
C ASP A 174 19.15 6.93 -7.44
N PRO A 175 20.34 6.34 -7.71
CA PRO A 175 20.48 4.90 -7.91
C PRO A 175 20.00 4.05 -6.73
N GLU A 176 20.03 4.59 -5.51
CA GLU A 176 19.50 3.93 -4.31
C GLU A 176 17.98 3.68 -4.38
N ASN A 177 17.25 4.42 -5.23
CA ASN A 177 15.83 4.26 -5.42
C ASN A 177 15.45 2.99 -6.21
N LEU A 178 16.40 2.30 -6.83
CA LEU A 178 16.17 0.97 -7.44
C LEU A 178 15.65 -0.07 -6.41
N LYS A 179 15.78 0.18 -5.12
CA LYS A 179 15.15 -0.62 -4.06
C LYS A 179 13.61 -0.71 -4.17
N TYR A 180 12.97 0.22 -4.88
CA TYR A 180 11.52 0.20 -5.15
C TYR A 180 11.15 -0.51 -6.44
N TYR A 181 12.12 -1.02 -7.20
CA TYR A 181 11.85 -1.75 -8.43
C TYR A 181 11.21 -3.10 -8.16
N VAL A 182 10.14 -3.40 -8.88
CA VAL A 182 9.41 -4.67 -8.84
C VAL A 182 9.25 -5.21 -10.24
N SER A 183 9.78 -6.40 -10.50
CA SER A 183 9.69 -7.04 -11.82
C SER A 183 8.25 -7.43 -12.19
N ASP A 184 7.91 -7.41 -13.48
CA ASP A 184 6.58 -7.85 -13.95
C ASP A 184 6.30 -9.32 -13.59
N ARG A 185 7.34 -10.13 -13.51
CA ARG A 185 7.25 -11.51 -13.00
C ARG A 185 6.78 -11.55 -11.56
N ARG A 186 7.32 -10.66 -10.69
CA ARG A 186 6.93 -10.59 -9.27
C ARG A 186 5.49 -10.13 -9.15
N TRP A 187 5.04 -9.14 -9.91
CA TRP A 187 3.64 -8.74 -9.99
C TRP A 187 2.72 -9.89 -10.37
N LYS A 188 3.07 -10.66 -11.41
CA LYS A 188 2.29 -11.82 -11.83
C LYS A 188 2.19 -12.89 -10.75
N LYS A 189 3.29 -13.15 -10.02
CA LYS A 189 3.30 -14.09 -8.90
C LYS A 189 2.53 -13.57 -7.69
N ALA A 190 2.60 -12.27 -7.41
CA ALA A 190 1.84 -11.63 -6.33
C ALA A 190 0.32 -11.81 -6.53
N VAL A 191 -0.17 -11.67 -7.76
CA VAL A 191 -1.57 -11.98 -8.10
C VAL A 191 -1.91 -13.44 -7.75
N GLY A 192 -1.00 -14.38 -8.02
CA GLY A 192 -1.19 -15.78 -7.63
C GLY A 192 -1.35 -15.98 -6.12
N VAL A 193 -0.56 -15.26 -5.31
CA VAL A 193 -0.69 -15.28 -3.84
C VAL A 193 -2.01 -14.70 -3.39
N MET A 194 -2.44 -13.57 -3.94
CA MET A 194 -3.73 -12.96 -3.60
C MET A 194 -4.92 -13.86 -3.98
N LYS A 195 -4.88 -14.51 -5.15
CA LYS A 195 -5.90 -15.50 -5.54
C LYS A 195 -5.95 -16.68 -4.58
N MET A 196 -4.80 -17.20 -4.17
CA MET A 196 -4.71 -18.26 -3.19
C MET A 196 -5.26 -17.81 -1.83
N SER A 197 -4.93 -16.61 -1.39
CA SER A 197 -5.48 -16.02 -0.16
C SER A 197 -7.01 -15.93 -0.22
N ALA A 198 -7.56 -15.36 -1.28
CA ALA A 198 -9.01 -15.26 -1.46
C ALA A 198 -9.69 -16.63 -1.44
N PHE A 199 -9.15 -17.61 -2.17
CA PHE A 199 -9.65 -18.99 -2.19
C PHE A 199 -9.65 -19.65 -0.82
N LEU A 200 -8.52 -19.57 -0.08
CA LEU A 200 -8.42 -20.15 1.26
C LEU A 200 -9.30 -19.46 2.30
N ASN A 201 -9.70 -18.22 2.04
CA ASN A 201 -10.70 -17.48 2.81
C ASN A 201 -12.15 -17.69 2.30
N GLY A 202 -12.39 -18.67 1.41
CA GLY A 202 -13.72 -19.01 0.90
C GLY A 202 -14.32 -18.01 -0.07
N ARG A 203 -13.48 -17.20 -0.76
CA ARG A 203 -13.91 -16.18 -1.72
C ARG A 203 -13.56 -16.59 -3.15
N ASP A 204 -14.39 -16.21 -4.10
CA ASP A 204 -14.23 -16.44 -5.53
C ASP A 204 -13.62 -15.24 -6.27
N GLU A 205 -13.37 -14.15 -5.56
CA GLU A 205 -12.68 -12.96 -6.05
C GLU A 205 -11.67 -12.40 -5.04
N ILE A 206 -10.67 -11.67 -5.54
CA ILE A 206 -9.67 -10.98 -4.71
C ILE A 206 -10.34 -9.80 -4.01
N GLY A 207 -10.23 -9.75 -2.68
CA GLY A 207 -10.70 -8.63 -1.86
C GLY A 207 -9.59 -7.62 -1.53
N LEU A 208 -9.97 -6.52 -0.89
CA LEU A 208 -9.02 -5.47 -0.51
C LEU A 208 -8.02 -5.94 0.56
N SER A 209 -8.44 -6.82 1.45
CA SER A 209 -7.55 -7.41 2.47
C SER A 209 -6.40 -8.20 1.85
N ASP A 210 -6.61 -8.87 0.70
CA ASP A 210 -5.56 -9.64 0.03
C ASP A 210 -4.44 -8.74 -0.53
N LEU A 211 -4.77 -7.48 -0.90
CA LEU A 211 -3.78 -6.51 -1.37
C LEU A 211 -2.74 -6.16 -0.31
N LEU A 212 -3.06 -6.32 0.97
CA LEU A 212 -2.13 -6.06 2.06
C LEU A 212 -0.96 -7.05 2.09
N LEU A 213 -1.12 -8.25 1.51
CA LEU A 213 -0.04 -9.23 1.34
C LEU A 213 1.10 -8.70 0.46
N LEU A 214 0.83 -7.70 -0.38
CA LEU A 214 1.86 -7.03 -1.18
C LEU A 214 2.95 -6.40 -0.31
N SER A 215 2.65 -6.05 0.94
CA SER A 215 3.63 -5.54 1.90
C SER A 215 4.76 -6.52 2.22
N HIS A 216 4.55 -7.81 1.98
CA HIS A 216 5.55 -8.87 2.11
C HIS A 216 6.18 -9.27 0.77
N ILE A 217 5.77 -8.62 -0.32
CA ILE A 217 6.20 -8.98 -1.68
C ILE A 217 7.00 -7.87 -2.37
N LEU A 218 6.64 -6.60 -2.17
CA LEU A 218 7.09 -5.53 -3.05
C LEU A 218 8.39 -4.82 -2.60
N TRP A 219 8.90 -5.10 -1.41
CA TRP A 219 10.13 -4.48 -0.92
C TRP A 219 11.39 -5.28 -1.31
N ASN A 220 12.54 -4.61 -1.41
CA ASN A 220 13.83 -5.23 -1.74
C ASN A 220 14.87 -5.12 -0.62
N ASP A 221 14.76 -4.11 0.23
CA ASP A 221 15.61 -3.91 1.40
C ASP A 221 14.78 -3.46 2.60
N GLU A 222 15.33 -3.59 3.80
CA GLU A 222 14.63 -3.26 5.04
C GLU A 222 14.18 -1.78 5.11
N PRO A 223 15.00 -0.78 4.71
CA PRO A 223 14.59 0.62 4.72
C PRO A 223 13.40 0.92 3.78
N SER A 224 13.14 0.12 2.77
CA SER A 224 11.99 0.30 1.86
C SER A 224 10.67 -0.22 2.42
N ILE A 225 10.68 -1.09 3.45
CA ILE A 225 9.49 -1.72 4.00
C ILE A 225 8.43 -0.69 4.46
N PRO A 226 8.75 0.31 5.31
CA PRO A 226 7.74 1.26 5.78
C PRO A 226 7.15 2.09 4.63
N VAL A 227 7.95 2.45 3.64
CA VAL A 227 7.48 3.21 2.47
C VAL A 227 6.52 2.38 1.62
N VAL A 228 6.85 1.11 1.38
CA VAL A 228 5.98 0.18 0.63
C VAL A 228 4.66 -0.05 1.37
N LYS A 229 4.71 -0.32 2.68
CA LYS A 229 3.51 -0.45 3.52
C LYS A 229 2.63 0.79 3.46
N GLN A 230 3.21 1.98 3.54
CA GLN A 230 2.50 3.24 3.46
C GLN A 230 1.83 3.45 2.09
N ILE A 231 2.55 3.19 0.99
CA ILE A 231 2.00 3.30 -0.38
C ILE A 231 0.79 2.37 -0.55
N ILE A 232 0.88 1.14 -0.06
CA ILE A 232 -0.22 0.17 -0.15
C ILE A 232 -1.41 0.66 0.68
N ALA A 233 -1.20 1.02 1.95
CA ALA A 233 -2.25 1.49 2.83
C ALA A 233 -2.97 2.72 2.27
N GLU A 234 -2.20 3.74 1.84
CA GLU A 234 -2.76 4.95 1.23
C GLU A 234 -3.56 4.67 -0.04
N THR A 235 -3.09 3.74 -0.87
CA THR A 235 -3.78 3.46 -2.14
C THR A 235 -5.06 2.66 -1.90
N VAL A 236 -5.04 1.66 -1.02
CA VAL A 236 -6.23 0.89 -0.64
C VAL A 236 -7.28 1.79 0.02
N VAL A 237 -6.88 2.63 0.97
CA VAL A 237 -7.81 3.54 1.67
C VAL A 237 -8.34 4.62 0.71
N ALA A 238 -7.48 5.18 -0.16
CA ALA A 238 -7.90 6.16 -1.15
C ALA A 238 -8.94 5.61 -2.13
N SER A 239 -8.81 4.35 -2.55
CA SER A 239 -9.78 3.72 -3.44
C SER A 239 -11.17 3.56 -2.80
N LEU A 240 -11.22 3.34 -1.49
CA LEU A 240 -12.47 3.23 -0.74
C LEU A 240 -13.21 4.57 -0.62
N PHE A 241 -12.46 5.67 -0.51
CA PHE A 241 -13.03 6.98 -0.22
C PHE A 241 -13.12 7.90 -1.45
N SER A 242 -12.71 7.44 -2.64
CA SER A 242 -12.71 8.25 -3.87
C SER A 242 -14.08 8.85 -4.16
N ASP A 243 -15.13 8.03 -4.14
CA ASP A 243 -16.49 8.46 -4.48
C ASP A 243 -17.06 9.44 -3.44
N ILE A 244 -16.75 9.21 -2.16
CA ILE A 244 -17.16 10.09 -1.07
C ILE A 244 -16.50 11.45 -1.21
N LEU A 245 -15.20 11.47 -1.52
CA LEU A 245 -14.48 12.73 -1.72
C LEU A 245 -14.99 13.50 -2.95
N GLU A 246 -15.38 12.82 -4.01
CA GLU A 246 -16.01 13.45 -5.18
C GLU A 246 -17.42 14.00 -4.86
N GLN A 247 -18.23 13.26 -4.11
CA GLN A 247 -19.53 13.74 -3.61
C GLN A 247 -19.34 14.98 -2.73
N TYR A 248 -18.36 14.97 -1.82
CA TYR A 248 -18.03 16.11 -0.99
C TYR A 248 -17.59 17.33 -1.79
N LYS A 249 -16.71 17.14 -2.79
CA LYS A 249 -16.30 18.23 -3.69
C LYS A 249 -17.47 18.77 -4.52
N SER A 250 -18.36 17.89 -4.96
CA SER A 250 -19.57 18.27 -5.69
C SER A 250 -20.51 19.08 -4.79
N TYR A 251 -20.75 18.63 -3.58
CA TYR A 251 -21.54 19.37 -2.58
C TYR A 251 -20.99 20.78 -2.36
N LYS A 252 -19.70 20.91 -2.11
CA LYS A 252 -19.06 22.24 -1.98
C LYS A 252 -19.26 23.16 -3.19
N ARG A 253 -19.38 22.61 -4.39
CA ARG A 253 -19.63 23.38 -5.61
C ARG A 253 -21.10 23.84 -5.72
N HIS A 254 -22.06 23.07 -5.19
CA HIS A 254 -23.49 23.30 -5.35
C HIS A 254 -24.14 24.04 -4.17
N ALA A 255 -23.52 24.02 -2.97
CA ALA A 255 -24.06 24.69 -1.77
C ALA A 255 -24.16 26.24 -1.90
N ASN A 256 -23.87 26.77 -3.07
CA ASN A 256 -23.70 28.21 -3.31
C ASN A 256 -24.81 28.83 -4.17
N VAL A 257 -25.92 28.15 -4.40
CA VAL A 257 -26.99 28.66 -5.26
C VAL A 257 -28.29 28.78 -4.46
N GLU A 258 -28.70 30.02 -4.24
CA GLU A 258 -30.03 30.49 -3.81
C GLU A 258 -30.39 30.26 -2.34
N ASN A 259 -30.08 31.25 -1.47
CA ASN A 259 -30.88 31.47 -0.28
C ASN A 259 -30.85 32.91 0.19
N ASN A 260 -32.01 33.45 0.56
CA ASN A 260 -32.22 34.73 1.27
C ASN A 260 -31.87 34.61 2.75
N ASP A 261 -30.87 33.81 3.11
CA ASP A 261 -30.52 33.53 4.49
C ASP A 261 -29.62 34.62 5.10
N THR A 262 -29.68 34.72 6.43
CA THR A 262 -28.84 35.61 7.22
C THR A 262 -27.36 35.30 7.00
N ARG A 263 -26.59 36.30 6.54
CA ARG A 263 -25.16 36.12 6.30
C ARG A 263 -24.39 35.90 7.59
N LEU A 264 -23.38 35.01 7.50
CA LEU A 264 -22.47 34.78 8.63
C LEU A 264 -21.51 35.96 8.80
N TYR A 265 -21.45 36.44 10.02
CA TYR A 265 -20.53 37.47 10.47
C TYR A 265 -19.32 36.84 11.14
N SER A 266 -18.18 37.52 11.07
CA SER A 266 -17.04 37.25 11.94
C SER A 266 -17.40 37.54 13.41
N PRO A 267 -16.65 36.97 14.40
CA PRO A 267 -16.94 37.21 15.81
C PRO A 267 -16.96 38.69 16.25
N ASP A 268 -16.23 39.56 15.52
CA ASP A 268 -16.21 41.02 15.74
C ASP A 268 -17.40 41.75 15.10
N GLN A 269 -18.26 41.04 14.35
CA GLN A 269 -19.39 41.55 13.57
C GLN A 269 -19.04 42.67 12.56
N GLU A 270 -17.78 42.84 12.24
CA GLU A 270 -17.31 43.84 11.27
C GLU A 270 -17.11 43.29 9.85
N HIS A 271 -17.07 41.96 9.71
CA HIS A 271 -16.78 41.30 8.44
C HIS A 271 -17.81 40.21 8.10
N TYR A 272 -18.08 40.07 6.80
CA TYR A 272 -18.70 38.87 6.26
C TYR A 272 -17.65 37.76 6.03
N ILE A 273 -18.03 36.52 6.24
CA ILE A 273 -17.17 35.36 5.97
C ILE A 273 -17.40 34.93 4.53
N ILE A 274 -16.30 34.77 3.77
CA ILE A 274 -16.30 34.30 2.39
C ILE A 274 -15.88 32.82 2.39
N GLN A 275 -16.58 32.02 1.63
CA GLN A 275 -16.21 30.61 1.45
C GLN A 275 -14.98 30.48 0.56
N CYS A 276 -13.88 29.98 1.11
CA CYS A 276 -12.64 29.73 0.40
C CYS A 276 -12.07 28.34 0.84
N ASN A 277 -11.47 27.60 -0.08
CA ASN A 277 -11.10 26.20 0.12
C ASN A 277 -10.05 25.95 1.22
N ASP A 278 -9.15 26.89 1.51
CA ASP A 278 -8.00 26.63 2.39
C ASP A 278 -7.94 27.53 3.63
N SER A 279 -8.72 28.58 3.70
CA SER A 279 -8.80 29.48 4.85
C SER A 279 -9.99 30.42 4.69
N PRO A 280 -10.74 30.74 5.77
CA PRO A 280 -11.84 31.69 5.67
C PRO A 280 -11.29 33.08 5.31
N LEU A 281 -11.68 33.55 4.14
CA LEU A 281 -11.52 34.95 3.77
C LEU A 281 -12.60 35.79 4.45
N LYS A 282 -12.26 37.00 4.86
CA LYS A 282 -13.23 37.94 5.45
C LYS A 282 -13.22 39.24 4.64
N ILE A 283 -14.39 39.79 4.39
CA ILE A 283 -14.54 41.13 3.77
C ILE A 283 -15.25 42.06 4.72
N LYS A 284 -14.73 43.27 4.87
CA LYS A 284 -15.41 44.28 5.70
C LYS A 284 -16.79 44.59 5.17
N ILE A 285 -17.78 44.62 6.06
CA ILE A 285 -19.18 44.87 5.67
C ILE A 285 -19.30 46.22 4.91
N LYS A 286 -18.61 47.25 5.36
CA LYS A 286 -18.62 48.57 4.72
C LYS A 286 -18.07 48.52 3.27
N ASP A 287 -17.03 47.75 3.04
CA ASP A 287 -16.41 47.61 1.72
C ASP A 287 -17.30 46.76 0.80
N TYR A 288 -17.93 45.72 1.33
CA TYR A 288 -18.90 44.94 0.58
C TYR A 288 -20.12 45.81 0.13
N GLN A 289 -20.66 46.63 1.04
CA GLN A 289 -21.74 47.57 0.75
C GLN A 289 -21.32 48.60 -0.32
N ARG A 290 -20.07 49.09 -0.24
CA ARG A 290 -19.51 49.98 -1.25
C ARG A 290 -19.42 49.28 -2.62
N MET A 291 -19.02 48.02 -2.67
CA MET A 291 -19.00 47.24 -3.91
C MET A 291 -20.40 47.05 -4.49
N GLN A 292 -21.44 46.89 -3.67
CA GLN A 292 -22.83 46.82 -4.12
C GLN A 292 -23.31 48.16 -4.78
N THR A 293 -22.87 49.29 -4.23
CA THR A 293 -23.26 50.59 -4.76
C THR A 293 -22.47 51.02 -5.99
N SER A 294 -21.30 50.42 -6.20
CA SER A 294 -20.41 50.70 -7.34
C SER A 294 -19.95 49.40 -8.01
N PRO A 295 -20.84 48.61 -8.64
CA PRO A 295 -20.53 47.28 -9.12
C PRO A 295 -19.48 47.23 -10.25
N ASP A 296 -19.29 48.32 -10.98
CA ASP A 296 -18.29 48.42 -12.05
C ASP A 296 -16.88 48.82 -11.54
N GLU A 297 -16.77 49.15 -10.26
CA GLU A 297 -15.50 49.55 -9.66
C GLU A 297 -14.67 48.30 -9.26
N VAL A 298 -13.35 48.41 -9.39
CA VAL A 298 -12.40 47.36 -9.02
C VAL A 298 -11.80 47.71 -7.66
N PHE A 299 -11.87 46.77 -6.71
CA PHE A 299 -11.36 46.94 -5.37
C PHE A 299 -10.12 46.07 -5.16
N PHE A 300 -9.20 46.54 -4.31
CA PHE A 300 -7.98 45.82 -4.00
C PHE A 300 -8.07 45.15 -2.62
N GLY A 301 -7.88 43.87 -2.55
CA GLY A 301 -8.07 43.07 -1.34
C GLY A 301 -7.15 43.40 -0.17
N SER A 302 -5.98 44.04 -0.41
CA SER A 302 -5.10 44.53 0.65
C SER A 302 -5.73 45.60 1.51
N GLU A 303 -6.76 46.29 1.00
CA GLU A 303 -7.47 47.39 1.70
C GLU A 303 -8.78 46.92 2.36
N THR A 304 -9.37 45.86 1.82
CA THR A 304 -10.74 45.45 2.13
C THR A 304 -10.89 44.11 2.82
N THR A 305 -9.85 43.25 2.81
CA THR A 305 -9.88 41.93 3.39
C THR A 305 -8.87 41.75 4.51
N ASP A 306 -9.30 41.09 5.57
CA ASP A 306 -8.41 40.57 6.62
C ASP A 306 -8.33 39.05 6.48
N SER A 307 -7.20 38.53 6.00
CA SER A 307 -7.01 37.11 5.79
C SER A 307 -5.56 36.71 5.88
N THR A 308 -5.32 35.51 6.42
CA THR A 308 -4.00 34.85 6.47
C THR A 308 -3.46 34.47 5.08
N LEU A 309 -4.31 34.39 4.06
CA LEU A 309 -3.91 34.17 2.67
C LEU A 309 -3.11 35.36 2.08
N MET A 310 -3.40 36.54 2.53
CA MET A 310 -2.66 37.77 2.13
C MET A 310 -1.20 37.74 2.59
N LEU A 311 -0.90 37.12 3.73
CA LEU A 311 0.46 36.98 4.24
C LEU A 311 1.30 35.97 3.42
N ARG A 312 0.68 35.02 2.75
CA ARG A 312 1.37 34.00 1.91
C ARG A 312 1.61 34.46 0.48
N SER A 313 0.73 35.25 -0.10
CA SER A 313 0.77 35.56 -1.54
C SER A 313 1.47 36.87 -1.91
N ARG A 314 1.87 37.74 -0.99
CA ARG A 314 2.47 39.05 -1.26
C ARG A 314 1.84 39.85 -2.44
N GLY A 315 0.64 39.42 -2.89
CA GLY A 315 -0.06 39.93 -4.05
C GLY A 315 -1.33 40.69 -3.67
N GLN A 316 -1.66 41.73 -4.43
CA GLN A 316 -2.94 42.42 -4.34
C GLN A 316 -4.01 41.54 -4.97
N PHE A 317 -5.13 41.30 -4.26
CA PHE A 317 -6.31 40.68 -4.85
C PHE A 317 -7.13 41.75 -5.59
N VAL A 318 -7.57 41.41 -6.79
CA VAL A 318 -8.52 42.21 -7.54
C VAL A 318 -9.92 41.69 -7.26
N MET A 319 -10.79 42.53 -6.70
CA MET A 319 -12.15 42.14 -6.34
C MET A 319 -13.17 42.95 -7.13
N ARG A 320 -14.27 42.32 -7.53
CA ARG A 320 -15.42 42.93 -8.20
C ARG A 320 -16.71 42.37 -7.61
N PHE A 321 -17.72 43.23 -7.58
CA PHE A 321 -19.07 42.77 -7.26
C PHE A 321 -19.64 41.99 -8.46
N VAL A 322 -20.31 40.90 -8.21
CA VAL A 322 -21.00 40.07 -9.25
C VAL A 322 -22.51 40.17 -9.09
N LYS A 323 -23.00 39.82 -7.95
CA LYS A 323 -24.39 39.92 -7.51
C LYS A 323 -24.43 39.85 -5.99
N ASP A 324 -25.58 40.04 -5.38
CA ASP A 324 -25.71 39.93 -3.93
C ASP A 324 -25.30 38.52 -3.43
N GLY A 325 -24.47 38.51 -2.40
CA GLY A 325 -23.86 37.28 -1.86
C GLY A 325 -22.68 36.75 -2.67
N VAL A 326 -22.29 37.34 -3.82
CA VAL A 326 -21.22 36.83 -4.70
C VAL A 326 -20.23 37.94 -5.06
N ILE A 327 -18.96 37.69 -4.82
CA ILE A 327 -17.85 38.53 -5.26
C ILE A 327 -16.90 37.77 -6.17
N CYS A 328 -16.31 38.44 -7.14
CA CYS A 328 -15.25 37.89 -7.98
C CYS A 328 -13.89 38.30 -7.41
N ILE A 329 -13.00 37.35 -7.12
CA ILE A 329 -11.62 37.62 -6.70
C ILE A 329 -10.69 36.97 -7.71
N ASN A 330 -9.81 37.75 -8.34
CA ASN A 330 -8.86 37.26 -9.35
C ASN A 330 -9.50 36.36 -10.43
N ASN A 331 -10.67 36.80 -10.96
CA ASN A 331 -11.48 36.10 -11.96
C ASN A 331 -12.19 34.82 -11.50
N TYR A 332 -12.20 34.50 -10.18
CA TYR A 332 -12.98 33.39 -9.61
C TYR A 332 -14.13 33.95 -8.75
N ASN A 333 -15.30 33.34 -8.87
CA ASN A 333 -16.45 33.74 -8.08
C ASN A 333 -16.41 33.06 -6.70
N TYR A 334 -16.59 33.85 -5.64
CA TYR A 334 -16.66 33.42 -4.25
C TYR A 334 -18.00 33.87 -3.64
N PHE A 335 -18.48 33.08 -2.70
CA PHE A 335 -19.78 33.30 -2.09
C PHE A 335 -19.61 33.71 -0.64
N LEU A 336 -20.50 34.58 -0.14
CA LEU A 336 -20.59 34.90 1.26
C LEU A 336 -21.30 33.72 1.96
N ARG A 337 -20.80 33.28 3.10
CA ARG A 337 -21.43 32.23 3.91
C ARG A 337 -22.71 32.71 4.56
N THR A 338 -23.70 31.83 4.67
CA THR A 338 -24.96 32.04 5.38
C THR A 338 -25.05 31.13 6.60
N GLU A 339 -25.99 31.36 7.52
CA GLU A 339 -26.23 30.50 8.67
C GLU A 339 -26.69 29.12 8.25
N SER A 340 -27.54 29.01 7.23
CA SER A 340 -27.99 27.74 6.66
C SER A 340 -26.85 26.94 6.08
N ASP A 341 -25.92 27.59 5.37
CA ASP A 341 -24.70 26.92 4.85
C ASP A 341 -23.89 26.30 5.98
N ASN A 342 -23.81 26.98 7.12
CA ASN A 342 -23.04 26.51 8.27
C ASN A 342 -23.69 25.27 8.91
N GLN A 343 -25.03 25.24 9.01
CA GLN A 343 -25.76 24.09 9.59
C GLN A 343 -25.77 22.90 8.62
N LEU A 344 -26.15 23.15 7.36
CA LEU A 344 -26.10 22.11 6.31
C LEU A 344 -24.69 21.53 6.13
N SER A 345 -23.66 22.36 6.21
CA SER A 345 -22.26 21.94 6.15
C SER A 345 -21.90 21.03 7.33
N LYS A 346 -22.38 21.30 8.56
CA LYS A 346 -22.11 20.45 9.73
C LYS A 346 -22.78 19.10 9.63
N ASP A 347 -24.06 19.09 9.27
CA ASP A 347 -24.84 17.85 9.14
C ASP A 347 -24.26 16.96 8.03
N PHE A 348 -23.91 17.56 6.90
CA PHE A 348 -23.28 16.85 5.78
C PHE A 348 -21.86 16.33 6.11
N ILE A 349 -21.06 17.10 6.85
CA ILE A 349 -19.73 16.66 7.34
C ILE A 349 -19.89 15.46 8.30
N ALA A 350 -20.89 15.49 9.20
CA ALA A 350 -21.18 14.39 10.09
C ALA A 350 -21.60 13.13 9.32
N GLU A 351 -22.51 13.26 8.33
CA GLU A 351 -22.96 12.15 7.48
C GLU A 351 -21.80 11.51 6.68
N ILE A 352 -20.93 12.32 6.09
CA ILE A 352 -19.72 11.85 5.42
C ILE A 352 -18.79 11.13 6.41
N GLY A 353 -18.61 11.68 7.59
CA GLY A 353 -17.81 11.06 8.63
C GLY A 353 -18.32 9.69 9.02
N ASP A 354 -19.61 9.56 9.27
CA ASP A 354 -20.25 8.27 9.59
C ASP A 354 -20.12 7.27 8.43
N THR A 355 -20.22 7.76 7.20
CA THR A 355 -20.05 6.93 6.00
C THR A 355 -18.61 6.40 5.89
N ILE A 356 -17.61 7.24 6.13
CA ILE A 356 -16.19 6.84 6.15
C ILE A 356 -15.95 5.79 7.24
N ASP A 357 -16.46 6.04 8.45
CA ASP A 357 -16.32 5.12 9.57
C ASP A 357 -17.00 3.77 9.26
N GLY A 358 -18.18 3.80 8.61
CA GLY A 358 -18.88 2.60 8.16
C GLY A 358 -18.09 1.78 7.13
N ILE A 359 -17.48 2.44 6.15
CA ILE A 359 -16.66 1.78 5.12
C ILE A 359 -15.35 1.26 5.71
N ALA A 360 -14.68 2.06 6.56
CA ALA A 360 -13.47 1.63 7.25
C ALA A 360 -13.74 0.39 8.13
N ASN A 361 -14.86 0.35 8.84
CA ASN A 361 -15.26 -0.81 9.64
C ASN A 361 -15.48 -2.06 8.78
N LYS A 362 -16.04 -1.95 7.57
CA LYS A 362 -16.15 -3.09 6.65
C LYS A 362 -14.78 -3.63 6.26
N LEU A 363 -13.83 -2.75 5.94
CA LEU A 363 -12.45 -3.17 5.67
C LEU A 363 -11.82 -3.85 6.88
N TYR A 364 -11.99 -3.31 8.09
CA TYR A 364 -11.46 -3.92 9.32
C TYR A 364 -12.06 -5.30 9.59
N VAL A 365 -13.35 -5.49 9.34
CA VAL A 365 -14.02 -6.79 9.44
C VAL A 365 -13.43 -7.77 8.42
N GLU A 366 -13.25 -7.35 7.17
CA GLU A 366 -12.63 -8.18 6.13
C GLU A 366 -11.19 -8.58 6.51
N MET A 367 -10.38 -7.64 7.02
CA MET A 367 -9.03 -7.90 7.50
C MET A 367 -9.00 -8.90 8.65
N ASN A 368 -9.93 -8.77 9.62
CA ASN A 368 -10.02 -9.68 10.76
C ASN A 368 -10.39 -11.12 10.37
N HIS A 369 -11.18 -11.28 9.31
CA HIS A 369 -11.58 -12.60 8.82
C HIS A 369 -10.56 -13.21 7.84
N ASN A 370 -9.62 -12.43 7.33
CA ASN A 370 -8.59 -12.95 6.45
C ASN A 370 -7.52 -13.69 7.25
N LEU A 371 -7.38 -14.99 7.00
CA LEU A 371 -6.48 -15.90 7.72
C LEU A 371 -5.01 -15.45 7.72
N PHE A 372 -4.59 -14.70 6.70
CA PHE A 372 -3.20 -14.28 6.52
C PHE A 372 -2.92 -12.86 7.02
N ILE A 373 -3.98 -12.07 7.26
CA ILE A 373 -3.89 -10.66 7.66
C ILE A 373 -4.33 -10.45 9.11
N ALA A 374 -5.20 -11.31 9.62
CA ALA A 374 -5.66 -11.24 11.01
C ALA A 374 -4.48 -11.17 11.97
N ASN A 375 -4.51 -10.21 12.90
CA ASN A 375 -3.44 -9.94 13.88
C ASN A 375 -2.07 -9.52 13.29
N SER A 376 -2.03 -9.09 12.03
CA SER A 376 -0.80 -8.56 11.43
C SER A 376 -0.54 -7.11 11.85
N ASP A 377 0.72 -6.67 11.74
CA ASP A 377 1.15 -5.29 11.94
C ASP A 377 0.62 -4.32 10.84
N LEU A 378 -0.06 -4.85 9.83
CA LEU A 378 -0.65 -4.08 8.73
C LEU A 378 -1.89 -3.28 9.14
N TYR A 379 -2.48 -3.57 10.30
CA TYR A 379 -3.59 -2.78 10.83
C TYR A 379 -3.21 -1.33 11.11
N THR A 380 -2.02 -1.11 11.67
CA THR A 380 -1.58 0.22 12.09
C THR A 380 -1.51 1.22 10.92
N PRO A 381 -0.81 0.94 9.80
CA PRO A 381 -0.79 1.85 8.67
C PRO A 381 -2.19 2.16 8.10
N ILE A 382 -3.07 1.16 8.03
CA ILE A 382 -4.44 1.39 7.53
C ILE A 382 -5.22 2.32 8.47
N LYS A 383 -5.16 2.09 9.78
CA LYS A 383 -5.83 2.96 10.77
C LYS A 383 -5.31 4.39 10.73
N GLU A 384 -4.00 4.58 10.62
CA GLU A 384 -3.38 5.89 10.52
C GLU A 384 -3.86 6.64 9.27
N VAL A 385 -3.90 5.98 8.11
CA VAL A 385 -4.39 6.60 6.88
C VAL A 385 -5.88 6.94 6.97
N VAL A 386 -6.72 6.04 7.48
CA VAL A 386 -8.15 6.32 7.72
C VAL A 386 -8.32 7.53 8.64
N ALA A 387 -7.55 7.61 9.73
CA ALA A 387 -7.60 8.74 10.67
C ALA A 387 -7.21 10.07 9.97
N VAL A 388 -6.22 10.06 9.07
CA VAL A 388 -5.86 11.24 8.28
C VAL A 388 -7.01 11.68 7.37
N TYR A 389 -7.69 10.72 6.70
CA TYR A 389 -8.86 11.06 5.88
C TYR A 389 -10.00 11.62 6.72
N ARG A 390 -10.26 11.04 7.89
CA ARG A 390 -11.28 11.53 8.83
C ARG A 390 -10.96 12.95 9.31
N ALA A 391 -9.74 13.19 9.76
CA ALA A 391 -9.29 14.49 10.22
C ALA A 391 -9.35 15.57 9.11
N ARG A 392 -9.07 15.21 7.86
CA ARG A 392 -9.21 16.15 6.73
C ARG A 392 -10.64 16.64 6.53
N ILE A 393 -11.62 15.78 6.78
CA ILE A 393 -13.04 16.16 6.67
C ILE A 393 -13.46 17.01 7.85
N ASP A 394 -13.00 16.69 9.06
CA ASP A 394 -13.30 17.47 10.27
C ASP A 394 -12.67 18.88 10.23
N LEU A 395 -11.54 19.06 9.53
CA LEU A 395 -10.85 20.33 9.36
C LEU A 395 -11.39 21.17 8.17
N MET A 396 -12.21 20.59 7.32
CA MET A 396 -12.83 21.27 6.17
C MET A 396 -14.20 21.83 6.49
#